data_1c4df8369faac045a7b969e732911505
#
_entry.id   1c4df8369faac045a7b969e732911505
#
_cell.length_a   1.000
_cell.length_b   1.000
_cell.length_c   1.000
_cell.angle_alpha   90.00
_cell.angle_beta   90.00
_cell.angle_gamma   90.00
#
_symmetry.space_group_name_H-M   'P 1'
#
loop_
_entity.id
_entity.type
_entity.pdbx_description
1 polymer ?
#
loop_
_entity_poly.entity_id
_entity_poly.type
_entity_poly.pdbx_seq_one_letter_code
_entity_poly.pdbx_strand_id
1 'polypeptide(L)'
;SALATIIDTLAYNTYYTAFNTNMVVNEMFIDSATLRDNVVAIAKQLGYRPKSATSPIAYVSFNINYTNATTDTELILQAGTGFVSSYDNNIYSYIVTDDVTGQVVNNVATFTNVPIREGTLLTNTFTVNSAIKSQRFILDNQDIDTNTIRVQVYPGGGTFNEEYKVADNILGVDGDSKVFFVDEIEDQRYEILLGDGVLG
;
A
#
# COMPACT_ATOMS: atom_id res chain seq x y z
N SER A 1 -14.34 52.00 -25.19
CA SER A 1 -15.45 51.76 -26.15
C SER A 1 -15.83 50.27 -26.12
N ALA A 2 -17.07 49.91 -26.44
CA ALA A 2 -17.52 48.54 -26.45
C ALA A 2 -16.62 47.62 -27.33
N LEU A 3 -16.09 48.12 -28.42
CA LEU A 3 -15.17 47.41 -29.29
C LEU A 3 -13.81 47.11 -28.57
N ALA A 4 -13.29 48.03 -27.77
CA ALA A 4 -12.08 47.81 -27.01
C ALA A 4 -12.29 46.68 -25.98
N THR A 5 -13.41 46.67 -25.27
CA THR A 5 -13.76 45.60 -24.30
C THR A 5 -13.88 44.22 -24.97
N ILE A 6 -14.43 44.17 -26.18
CA ILE A 6 -14.53 42.90 -26.96
C ILE A 6 -13.11 42.42 -27.32
N ILE A 7 -12.25 43.30 -27.81
CA ILE A 7 -10.87 42.95 -28.18
C ILE A 7 -10.08 42.47 -26.94
N ASP A 8 -10.21 43.12 -25.79
CA ASP A 8 -9.57 42.73 -24.57
C ASP A 8 -10.07 41.31 -24.10
N THR A 9 -11.37 41.06 -24.21
CA THR A 9 -11.94 39.76 -23.88
C THR A 9 -11.43 38.67 -24.82
N LEU A 10 -11.33 38.93 -26.10
CA LEU A 10 -10.77 37.99 -27.07
C LEU A 10 -9.29 37.72 -26.83
N ALA A 11 -8.51 38.77 -26.58
CA ALA A 11 -7.09 38.62 -26.23
C ALA A 11 -6.89 37.79 -24.99
N TYR A 12 -7.69 38.02 -23.96
CA TYR A 12 -7.67 37.24 -22.71
C TYR A 12 -8.01 35.77 -22.97
N ASN A 13 -9.09 35.48 -23.71
CA ASN A 13 -9.45 34.10 -24.04
C ASN A 13 -8.37 33.41 -24.87
N THR A 14 -7.77 34.11 -25.83
CA THR A 14 -6.69 33.55 -26.66
C THR A 14 -5.46 33.21 -25.79
N TYR A 15 -5.11 34.12 -24.87
CA TYR A 15 -4.02 33.87 -23.93
C TYR A 15 -4.26 32.64 -23.06
N TYR A 16 -5.46 32.53 -22.46
CA TYR A 16 -5.81 31.36 -21.64
C TYR A 16 -5.86 30.07 -22.45
N THR A 17 -6.37 30.11 -23.67
CA THR A 17 -6.38 28.94 -24.56
C THR A 17 -4.97 28.51 -24.91
N ALA A 18 -4.08 29.45 -25.24
CA ALA A 18 -2.68 29.14 -25.53
C ALA A 18 -1.94 28.58 -24.30
N PHE A 19 -2.19 29.16 -23.13
CA PHE A 19 -1.61 28.68 -21.86
C PHE A 19 -2.06 27.27 -21.55
N ASN A 20 -3.38 26.99 -21.60
CA ASN A 20 -3.93 25.66 -21.35
C ASN A 20 -3.42 24.64 -22.38
N THR A 21 -3.31 25.03 -23.65
CA THR A 21 -2.78 24.15 -24.69
C THR A 21 -1.33 23.77 -24.41
N ASN A 22 -0.49 24.75 -24.06
CA ASN A 22 0.90 24.48 -23.69
C ASN A 22 1.01 23.57 -22.44
N MET A 23 0.16 23.80 -21.44
CA MET A 23 0.10 22.97 -20.25
C MET A 23 -0.26 21.51 -20.61
N VAL A 24 -1.31 21.31 -21.39
CA VAL A 24 -1.73 19.97 -21.83
C VAL A 24 -0.63 19.29 -22.65
N VAL A 25 0.01 20.01 -23.58
CA VAL A 25 1.12 19.44 -24.39
C VAL A 25 2.29 19.03 -23.51
N ASN A 26 2.66 19.84 -22.52
CA ASN A 26 3.75 19.48 -21.58
C ASN A 26 3.41 18.23 -20.76
N GLU A 27 2.16 18.06 -20.39
CA GLU A 27 1.71 16.89 -19.61
C GLU A 27 1.57 15.60 -20.46
N MET A 28 1.66 15.68 -21.79
CA MET A 28 1.59 14.51 -22.67
C MET A 28 2.90 13.70 -22.73
N PHE A 29 4.01 14.27 -22.33
CA PHE A 29 5.32 13.62 -22.42
C PHE A 29 5.93 13.42 -21.03
N ILE A 30 6.49 12.22 -20.79
CA ILE A 30 7.05 11.84 -19.50
C ILE A 30 8.18 12.79 -19.03
N ASP A 31 8.95 13.35 -19.97
CA ASP A 31 10.08 14.24 -19.66
C ASP A 31 9.64 15.63 -19.22
N SER A 32 8.44 16.07 -19.61
CA SER A 32 7.91 17.40 -19.33
C SER A 32 6.69 17.41 -18.41
N ALA A 33 6.09 16.26 -18.16
CA ALA A 33 4.97 16.14 -17.24
C ALA A 33 5.37 16.48 -15.81
N THR A 34 4.58 17.30 -15.15
CA THR A 34 4.79 17.78 -13.78
C THR A 34 3.80 17.18 -12.80
N LEU A 35 2.62 16.80 -13.28
CA LEU A 35 1.60 16.17 -12.46
C LEU A 35 1.88 14.68 -12.32
N ARG A 36 2.04 14.23 -11.07
CA ARG A 36 2.35 12.82 -10.76
C ARG A 36 1.38 11.84 -11.43
N ASP A 37 0.09 12.13 -11.41
CA ASP A 37 -0.94 11.23 -11.96
C ASP A 37 -0.76 11.02 -13.46
N ASN A 38 -0.36 12.07 -14.21
CA ASN A 38 -0.05 11.96 -15.63
C ASN A 38 1.21 11.14 -15.87
N VAL A 39 2.26 11.35 -15.07
CA VAL A 39 3.51 10.56 -15.13
C VAL A 39 3.21 9.09 -14.85
N VAL A 40 2.42 8.78 -13.82
CA VAL A 40 2.00 7.42 -13.47
C VAL A 40 1.18 6.79 -14.60
N ALA A 41 0.24 7.54 -15.19
CA ALA A 41 -0.58 7.04 -16.31
C ALA A 41 0.28 6.70 -17.53
N ILE A 42 1.24 7.56 -17.90
CA ILE A 42 2.17 7.30 -19.01
C ILE A 42 3.07 6.10 -18.68
N ALA A 43 3.61 6.02 -17.47
CA ALA A 43 4.46 4.92 -17.03
C ALA A 43 3.72 3.56 -17.11
N LYS A 44 2.46 3.52 -16.70
CA LYS A 44 1.60 2.32 -16.82
C LYS A 44 1.40 1.88 -18.28
N GLN A 45 1.23 2.83 -19.20
CA GLN A 45 1.12 2.52 -20.64
C GLN A 45 2.42 1.90 -21.20
N LEU A 46 3.57 2.25 -20.63
CA LEU A 46 4.87 1.65 -20.96
C LEU A 46 5.13 0.32 -20.23
N GLY A 47 4.17 -0.16 -19.42
CA GLY A 47 4.28 -1.40 -18.66
C GLY A 47 5.04 -1.27 -17.33
N TYR A 48 5.36 -0.03 -16.91
CA TYR A 48 6.00 0.22 -15.62
C TYR A 48 4.95 0.51 -14.55
N ARG A 49 5.02 -0.22 -13.42
CA ARG A 49 4.18 0.06 -12.24
C ARG A 49 5.03 0.83 -11.21
N PRO A 50 4.65 2.08 -10.89
CA PRO A 50 5.31 2.85 -9.85
C PRO A 50 5.25 2.12 -8.52
N LYS A 51 6.33 2.21 -7.75
CA LYS A 51 6.39 1.65 -6.38
C LYS A 51 5.94 2.71 -5.38
N SER A 52 5.31 2.26 -4.32
CA SER A 52 4.98 3.08 -3.16
C SER A 52 6.22 3.54 -2.38
N ALA A 53 6.02 4.40 -1.42
CA ALA A 53 7.00 4.62 -0.36
C ALA A 53 7.30 3.30 0.35
N THR A 54 8.55 3.11 0.79
CA THR A 54 8.98 1.91 1.51
C THR A 54 9.32 2.29 2.94
N SER A 55 8.75 1.60 3.90
CA SER A 55 9.03 1.82 5.33
C SER A 55 10.45 1.42 5.69
N PRO A 56 11.20 2.21 6.49
CA PRO A 56 12.49 1.84 7.01
C PRO A 56 12.43 0.55 7.83
N ILE A 57 13.48 -0.28 7.72
CA ILE A 57 13.59 -1.53 8.47
C ILE A 57 14.70 -1.39 9.49
N ALA A 58 14.41 -1.77 10.73
CA ALA A 58 15.39 -1.94 11.78
C ALA A 58 15.38 -3.39 12.30
N TYR A 59 16.48 -3.83 12.88
CA TYR A 59 16.59 -5.16 13.46
C TYR A 59 16.84 -5.03 14.96
N VAL A 60 16.01 -5.71 15.75
CA VAL A 60 16.10 -5.67 17.21
C VAL A 60 16.30 -7.06 17.80
N SER A 61 17.05 -7.14 18.90
CA SER A 61 17.21 -8.36 19.68
C SER A 61 16.88 -8.05 21.13
N PHE A 62 16.05 -8.88 21.75
CA PHE A 62 15.58 -8.67 23.12
C PHE A 62 15.17 -9.99 23.77
N ASN A 63 15.04 -9.96 25.09
CA ASN A 63 14.60 -11.08 25.87
C ASN A 63 13.34 -10.71 26.65
N ILE A 64 12.41 -11.66 26.76
CA ILE A 64 11.22 -11.55 27.60
C ILE A 64 11.34 -12.55 28.74
N ASN A 65 11.33 -12.05 29.97
CA ASN A 65 11.39 -12.89 31.17
C ASN A 65 9.97 -13.21 31.64
N TYR A 66 9.67 -14.48 31.84
CA TYR A 66 8.44 -14.91 32.49
C TYR A 66 8.52 -14.67 34.00
N THR A 67 7.52 -14.03 34.57
CA THR A 67 7.45 -13.76 36.01
C THR A 67 7.20 -15.04 36.82
N ASN A 68 6.50 -16.01 36.23
CA ASN A 68 6.23 -17.31 36.84
C ASN A 68 6.90 -18.41 36.00
N ALA A 69 7.11 -19.57 36.61
CA ALA A 69 7.59 -20.74 35.88
C ALA A 69 6.64 -21.11 34.78
N THR A 70 7.16 -21.29 33.54
CA THR A 70 6.41 -21.74 32.39
C THR A 70 6.95 -23.07 31.88
N THR A 71 6.06 -23.86 31.31
CA THR A 71 6.38 -25.09 30.56
C THR A 71 6.45 -24.83 29.06
N ASP A 72 6.21 -23.59 28.63
CA ASP A 72 6.25 -23.22 27.22
C ASP A 72 7.69 -23.32 26.72
N THR A 73 7.83 -23.88 25.54
CA THR A 73 9.12 -23.99 24.84
C THR A 73 9.32 -22.89 23.83
N GLU A 74 8.24 -22.21 23.44
CA GLU A 74 8.22 -21.19 22.41
C GLU A 74 7.27 -20.04 22.80
N LEU A 75 7.62 -18.83 22.40
CA LEU A 75 6.77 -17.65 22.48
C LEU A 75 6.65 -17.04 21.08
N ILE A 76 5.45 -16.82 20.61
CA ILE A 76 5.18 -16.21 19.31
C ILE A 76 4.95 -14.71 19.50
N LEU A 77 5.78 -13.90 18.89
CA LEU A 77 5.59 -12.48 18.72
C LEU A 77 4.71 -12.27 17.50
N GLN A 78 3.48 -11.89 17.70
CA GLN A 78 2.50 -11.77 16.62
C GLN A 78 2.78 -10.57 15.73
N ALA A 79 2.47 -10.71 14.43
CA ALA A 79 2.44 -9.61 13.48
C ALA A 79 1.55 -8.47 14.00
N GLY A 80 1.99 -7.22 13.80
CA GLY A 80 1.33 -6.04 14.37
C GLY A 80 1.78 -5.67 15.78
N THR A 81 2.63 -6.48 16.45
CA THR A 81 3.22 -6.09 17.72
C THR A 81 4.05 -4.82 17.56
N GLY A 82 3.70 -3.80 18.34
CA GLY A 82 4.29 -2.48 18.26
C GLY A 82 5.50 -2.29 19.18
N PHE A 83 6.48 -1.53 18.68
CA PHE A 83 7.61 -1.01 19.42
C PHE A 83 7.62 0.51 19.30
N VAL A 84 8.07 1.17 20.34
CA VAL A 84 8.18 2.64 20.37
C VAL A 84 9.59 3.01 20.74
N SER A 85 10.16 3.96 20.03
CA SER A 85 11.45 4.56 20.33
C SER A 85 11.31 6.07 20.37
N SER A 86 12.12 6.73 21.18
CA SER A 86 12.20 8.19 21.23
C SER A 86 13.62 8.65 20.88
N TYR A 87 13.74 9.57 19.96
CA TYR A 87 15.01 10.17 19.59
C TYR A 87 14.81 11.66 19.29
N ASP A 88 15.64 12.52 19.82
CA ASP A 88 15.61 13.98 19.65
C ASP A 88 14.20 14.57 19.84
N ASN A 89 13.54 14.18 20.95
CA ASN A 89 12.17 14.59 21.32
C ASN A 89 11.05 14.17 20.34
N ASN A 90 11.37 13.29 19.37
CA ASN A 90 10.39 12.68 18.46
C ASN A 90 10.12 11.22 18.86
N ILE A 91 8.90 10.79 18.69
CA ILE A 91 8.46 9.42 18.96
C ILE A 91 8.33 8.70 17.61
N TYR A 92 8.99 7.55 17.51
CA TYR A 92 8.95 6.68 16.35
C TYR A 92 8.25 5.37 16.73
N SER A 93 7.26 4.99 15.95
CA SER A 93 6.53 3.73 16.12
C SER A 93 6.99 2.71 15.08
N TYR A 94 7.23 1.49 15.53
CA TYR A 94 7.62 0.37 14.69
C TYR A 94 6.71 -0.81 14.94
N ILE A 95 6.55 -1.65 13.94
CA ILE A 95 5.75 -2.88 14.03
C ILE A 95 6.52 -4.08 13.50
N VAL A 96 6.18 -5.25 14.00
CA VAL A 96 6.56 -6.53 13.40
C VAL A 96 5.56 -6.86 12.31
N THR A 97 6.03 -7.19 11.10
CA THR A 97 5.17 -7.51 9.97
C THR A 97 4.78 -8.99 9.91
N ASP A 98 5.59 -9.86 10.47
CA ASP A 98 5.42 -11.32 10.43
C ASP A 98 5.49 -11.92 11.83
N ASP A 99 4.82 -13.06 12.03
CA ASP A 99 4.95 -13.79 13.28
C ASP A 99 6.38 -14.29 13.46
N VAL A 100 6.98 -13.99 14.60
CA VAL A 100 8.35 -14.40 14.95
C VAL A 100 8.32 -15.28 16.18
N THR A 101 8.89 -16.47 16.09
CA THR A 101 8.97 -17.42 17.21
C THR A 101 10.28 -17.24 17.97
N GLY A 102 10.18 -16.97 19.28
CA GLY A 102 11.29 -16.96 20.22
C GLY A 102 11.36 -18.26 21.03
N GLN A 103 12.55 -18.82 21.19
CA GLN A 103 12.75 -20.02 22.01
C GLN A 103 12.77 -19.65 23.49
N VAL A 104 12.06 -20.45 24.31
CA VAL A 104 12.00 -20.27 25.76
C VAL A 104 12.93 -21.25 26.46
N VAL A 105 13.93 -20.72 27.16
CA VAL A 105 14.87 -21.49 27.96
C VAL A 105 14.97 -20.85 29.32
N ASN A 106 14.82 -21.63 30.39
CA ASN A 106 14.93 -21.14 31.79
C ASN A 106 14.02 -19.92 32.05
N ASN A 107 12.78 -19.96 31.62
CA ASN A 107 11.79 -18.87 31.73
C ASN A 107 12.18 -17.59 30.99
N VAL A 108 13.04 -17.66 30.00
CA VAL A 108 13.43 -16.52 29.15
C VAL A 108 13.13 -16.84 27.70
N ALA A 109 12.25 -16.07 27.06
CA ALA A 109 12.08 -16.11 25.63
C ALA A 109 13.11 -15.18 24.97
N THR A 110 13.88 -15.69 24.02
CA THR A 110 14.92 -14.95 23.33
C THR A 110 14.52 -14.70 21.88
N PHE A 111 14.56 -13.43 21.49
CA PHE A 111 14.32 -12.99 20.13
C PHE A 111 15.61 -12.35 19.59
N THR A 112 16.07 -12.84 18.45
CA THR A 112 17.32 -12.38 17.85
C THR A 112 17.06 -11.88 16.44
N ASN A 113 17.54 -10.65 16.15
CA ASN A 113 17.51 -10.09 14.81
C ASN A 113 16.09 -10.02 14.20
N VAL A 114 15.12 -9.61 15.02
CA VAL A 114 13.73 -9.45 14.61
C VAL A 114 13.61 -8.22 13.73
N PRO A 115 13.12 -8.35 12.47
CA PRO A 115 12.88 -7.21 11.61
C PRO A 115 11.64 -6.45 12.10
N ILE A 116 11.80 -5.15 12.31
CA ILE A 116 10.70 -4.22 12.61
C ILE A 116 10.67 -3.12 11.55
N ARG A 117 9.47 -2.66 11.19
CA ARG A 117 9.28 -1.60 10.21
C ARG A 117 8.69 -0.37 10.88
N GLU A 118 9.16 0.80 10.48
CA GLU A 118 8.57 2.06 10.92
C GLU A 118 7.16 2.22 10.35
N GLY A 119 6.23 2.62 11.22
CA GLY A 119 4.83 2.81 10.89
C GLY A 119 3.87 2.12 11.86
N THR A 120 2.61 2.08 11.46
CA THR A 120 1.52 1.44 12.21
C THR A 120 0.75 0.50 11.30
N LEU A 121 0.24 -0.60 11.85
CA LEU A 121 -0.62 -1.51 11.10
C LEU A 121 -2.01 -0.90 10.93
N LEU A 122 -2.44 -0.77 9.68
CA LEU A 122 -3.80 -0.39 9.32
C LEU A 122 -4.55 -1.62 8.82
N THR A 123 -5.77 -1.80 9.30
CA THR A 123 -6.65 -2.90 8.85
C THR A 123 -7.88 -2.31 8.19
N ASN A 124 -8.09 -2.63 6.92
CA ASN A 124 -9.30 -2.28 6.19
C ASN A 124 -10.11 -3.55 5.94
N THR A 125 -11.42 -3.47 6.15
CA THR A 125 -12.33 -4.59 5.90
C THR A 125 -13.32 -4.20 4.82
N PHE A 126 -13.40 -5.02 3.78
CA PHE A 126 -14.33 -4.84 2.68
C PHE A 126 -15.29 -6.02 2.63
N THR A 127 -16.56 -5.75 2.31
CA THR A 127 -17.55 -6.79 2.07
C THR A 127 -17.77 -6.94 0.57
N VAL A 128 -17.55 -8.14 0.05
CA VAL A 128 -17.80 -8.44 -1.36
C VAL A 128 -19.30 -8.52 -1.60
N ASN A 129 -19.77 -7.80 -2.61
CA ASN A 129 -21.14 -7.85 -3.08
C ASN A 129 -21.20 -8.43 -4.51
N SER A 130 -21.65 -9.65 -4.64
CA SER A 130 -21.74 -10.35 -5.94
C SER A 130 -22.68 -9.69 -6.98
N ALA A 131 -23.53 -8.76 -6.54
CA ALA A 131 -24.37 -7.96 -7.46
C ALA A 131 -23.59 -6.85 -8.18
N ILE A 132 -22.42 -6.48 -7.65
CA ILE A 132 -21.57 -5.41 -8.22
C ILE A 132 -20.43 -6.06 -9.00
N LYS A 133 -20.51 -6.05 -10.33
CA LYS A 133 -19.52 -6.71 -11.20
C LYS A 133 -18.10 -6.10 -11.17
N SER A 134 -17.97 -4.85 -10.73
CA SER A 134 -16.69 -4.11 -10.73
C SER A 134 -16.53 -3.41 -9.39
N GLN A 135 -16.59 -4.17 -8.30
CA GLN A 135 -16.35 -3.63 -6.97
C GLN A 135 -14.89 -3.25 -6.82
N ARG A 136 -14.65 -2.03 -6.33
CA ARG A 136 -13.31 -1.49 -6.12
C ARG A 136 -12.95 -1.54 -4.63
N PHE A 137 -11.74 -1.98 -4.32
CA PHE A 137 -11.21 -2.07 -2.95
C PHE A 137 -10.09 -1.03 -2.79
N ILE A 138 -10.50 0.20 -2.47
CA ILE A 138 -9.60 1.34 -2.40
C ILE A 138 -9.05 1.48 -0.98
N LEU A 139 -7.73 1.64 -0.88
CA LEU A 139 -7.01 1.99 0.34
C LEU A 139 -6.80 3.51 0.33
N ASP A 140 -7.49 4.22 1.22
CA ASP A 140 -7.51 5.69 1.22
C ASP A 140 -6.26 6.35 1.81
N ASN A 141 -5.29 5.58 2.28
CA ASN A 141 -4.04 6.11 2.80
C ASN A 141 -3.00 6.26 1.67
N GLN A 142 -2.38 7.43 1.57
CA GLN A 142 -1.35 7.75 0.58
C GLN A 142 0.03 7.18 0.95
N ASP A 143 0.32 7.02 2.24
CA ASP A 143 1.64 6.63 2.76
C ASP A 143 1.74 5.12 3.05
N ILE A 144 1.08 4.30 2.23
CA ILE A 144 1.12 2.84 2.38
C ILE A 144 2.40 2.28 1.76
N ASP A 145 3.11 1.43 2.51
CA ASP A 145 4.13 0.53 1.93
C ASP A 145 3.43 -0.68 1.30
N THR A 146 3.28 -0.65 -0.02
CA THR A 146 2.57 -1.71 -0.76
C THR A 146 3.25 -3.07 -0.69
N ASN A 147 4.54 -3.13 -0.32
CA ASN A 147 5.24 -4.41 -0.15
C ASN A 147 4.82 -5.15 1.12
N THR A 148 4.15 -4.46 2.05
CA THR A 148 3.69 -5.05 3.32
C THR A 148 2.21 -5.38 3.34
N ILE A 149 1.48 -5.10 2.25
CA ILE A 149 0.05 -5.40 2.15
C ILE A 149 -0.18 -6.91 2.25
N ARG A 150 -1.12 -7.29 3.12
CA ARG A 150 -1.63 -8.65 3.24
C ARG A 150 -3.11 -8.65 3.00
N VAL A 151 -3.57 -9.57 2.18
CA VAL A 151 -4.98 -9.75 1.87
C VAL A 151 -5.44 -11.10 2.39
N GLN A 152 -6.46 -11.07 3.24
CA GLN A 152 -7.10 -12.25 3.77
C GLN A 152 -8.57 -12.26 3.31
N VAL A 153 -8.98 -13.33 2.68
CA VAL A 153 -10.35 -13.50 2.21
C VAL A 153 -11.07 -14.49 3.12
N TYR A 154 -12.26 -14.15 3.56
CA TYR A 154 -13.11 -14.98 4.41
C TYR A 154 -14.30 -15.49 3.58
N PRO A 155 -14.22 -16.68 2.96
CA PRO A 155 -15.29 -17.22 2.13
C PRO A 155 -16.58 -17.38 2.92
N GLY A 156 -17.68 -16.84 2.37
CA GLY A 156 -18.99 -16.92 3.01
C GLY A 156 -19.12 -16.20 4.35
N GLY A 157 -18.18 -15.33 4.72
CA GLY A 157 -18.17 -14.64 6.02
C GLY A 157 -17.85 -15.55 7.20
N GLY A 158 -17.22 -16.70 6.96
CA GLY A 158 -16.80 -17.65 7.99
C GLY A 158 -15.60 -17.18 8.83
N THR A 159 -15.16 -18.01 9.77
CA THR A 159 -13.96 -17.75 10.60
C THR A 159 -12.68 -18.24 9.96
N PHE A 160 -12.77 -19.06 8.91
CA PHE A 160 -11.63 -19.55 8.16
C PHE A 160 -11.23 -18.50 7.12
N ASN A 161 -9.96 -18.13 7.09
CA ASN A 161 -9.43 -17.20 6.11
C ASN A 161 -8.49 -17.90 5.12
N GLU A 162 -8.41 -17.33 3.94
CA GLU A 162 -7.46 -17.69 2.90
C GLU A 162 -6.55 -16.50 2.64
N GLU A 163 -5.24 -16.71 2.69
CA GLU A 163 -4.26 -15.68 2.40
C GLU A 163 -4.01 -15.61 0.90
N TYR A 164 -4.14 -14.42 0.34
CA TYR A 164 -3.86 -14.10 -1.06
C TYR A 164 -2.47 -13.48 -1.17
N LYS A 165 -1.74 -13.79 -2.24
CA LYS A 165 -0.39 -13.28 -2.49
C LYS A 165 -0.40 -12.18 -3.54
N VAL A 166 0.46 -11.18 -3.37
CA VAL A 166 0.64 -10.16 -4.39
C VAL A 166 1.23 -10.78 -5.66
N ALA A 167 0.68 -10.42 -6.82
CA ALA A 167 1.20 -10.80 -8.12
C ALA A 167 1.65 -9.55 -8.89
N ASP A 168 2.85 -9.62 -9.47
CA ASP A 168 3.40 -8.52 -10.27
C ASP A 168 2.87 -8.52 -11.71
N ASN A 169 2.46 -9.68 -12.20
CA ASN A 169 1.95 -9.85 -13.56
C ASN A 169 0.90 -10.96 -13.62
N ILE A 170 0.16 -10.99 -14.71
CA ILE A 170 -0.93 -11.95 -14.96
C ILE A 170 -0.44 -13.29 -15.52
N LEU A 171 0.85 -13.42 -15.84
CA LEU A 171 1.38 -14.64 -16.44
C LEU A 171 1.39 -15.78 -15.43
N GLY A 172 0.70 -16.86 -15.76
CA GLY A 172 0.59 -18.04 -14.88
C GLY A 172 -0.49 -17.93 -13.80
N VAL A 173 -1.33 -16.89 -13.85
CA VAL A 173 -2.52 -16.77 -12.99
C VAL A 173 -3.69 -17.48 -13.69
N ASP A 174 -4.35 -18.38 -12.97
CA ASP A 174 -5.55 -19.10 -13.39
C ASP A 174 -6.72 -18.80 -12.44
N GLY A 175 -7.90 -19.38 -12.69
CA GLY A 175 -9.10 -19.11 -11.90
C GLY A 175 -9.06 -19.61 -10.46
N ASP A 176 -8.12 -20.49 -10.12
CA ASP A 176 -7.94 -21.03 -8.76
C ASP A 176 -6.79 -20.34 -8.00
N SER A 177 -6.09 -19.40 -8.66
CA SER A 177 -4.95 -18.70 -8.09
C SER A 177 -5.40 -17.69 -7.04
N LYS A 178 -4.89 -17.83 -5.80
CA LYS A 178 -5.15 -16.90 -4.68
C LYS A 178 -4.16 -15.75 -4.75
N VAL A 179 -4.41 -14.82 -5.67
CA VAL A 179 -3.54 -13.66 -5.90
C VAL A 179 -4.33 -12.36 -5.93
N PHE A 180 -3.63 -11.27 -5.67
CA PHE A 180 -4.16 -9.93 -5.84
C PHE A 180 -3.12 -9.04 -6.52
N PHE A 181 -3.59 -7.99 -7.17
CA PHE A 181 -2.75 -6.95 -7.76
C PHE A 181 -2.97 -5.64 -7.00
N VAL A 182 -1.94 -4.82 -6.95
CA VAL A 182 -1.99 -3.49 -6.35
C VAL A 182 -1.73 -2.47 -7.45
N ASP A 183 -2.65 -1.54 -7.64
CA ASP A 183 -2.51 -0.44 -8.58
C ASP A 183 -2.59 0.90 -7.86
N GLU A 184 -1.69 1.81 -8.20
CA GLU A 184 -1.78 3.21 -7.78
C GLU A 184 -2.90 3.89 -8.59
N ILE A 185 -3.79 4.58 -7.89
CA ILE A 185 -4.85 5.40 -8.46
C ILE A 185 -4.58 6.88 -8.19
N GLU A 186 -5.52 7.76 -8.51
CA GLU A 186 -5.40 9.21 -8.25
C GLU A 186 -5.04 9.51 -6.79
N ASP A 187 -4.34 10.61 -6.57
CA ASP A 187 -3.93 11.10 -5.24
C ASP A 187 -3.03 10.13 -4.46
N GLN A 188 -2.20 9.34 -5.12
CA GLN A 188 -1.27 8.38 -4.49
C GLN A 188 -1.98 7.33 -3.62
N ARG A 189 -3.26 7.09 -3.85
CA ARG A 189 -4.01 6.00 -3.21
C ARG A 189 -3.81 4.70 -3.97
N TYR A 190 -4.13 3.60 -3.34
CA TYR A 190 -3.93 2.27 -3.91
C TYR A 190 -5.26 1.53 -3.99
N GLU A 191 -5.39 0.73 -5.02
CA GLU A 191 -6.53 -0.16 -5.23
C GLU A 191 -6.05 -1.60 -5.25
N ILE A 192 -6.76 -2.46 -4.54
CA ILE A 192 -6.55 -3.91 -4.58
C ILE A 192 -7.50 -4.48 -5.63
N LEU A 193 -6.93 -5.16 -6.60
CA LEU A 193 -7.66 -5.87 -7.64
C LEU A 193 -7.58 -7.37 -7.34
N LEU A 194 -8.75 -7.97 -7.15
CA LEU A 194 -8.91 -9.41 -7.03
C LEU A 194 -9.41 -9.96 -8.36
N GLY A 195 -9.17 -11.23 -8.62
CA GLY A 195 -9.64 -11.89 -9.80
C GLY A 195 -11.16 -12.02 -9.87
N ASP A 196 -11.66 -12.34 -11.04
CA ASP A 196 -13.09 -12.51 -11.35
C ASP A 196 -13.51 -14.01 -11.41
N GLY A 197 -12.62 -14.89 -10.98
CA GLY A 197 -12.80 -16.35 -11.06
C GLY A 197 -12.44 -16.96 -12.43
N VAL A 198 -11.93 -16.14 -13.37
CA VAL A 198 -11.32 -16.57 -14.63
C VAL A 198 -9.79 -16.40 -14.54
N LEU A 199 -9.38 -15.30 -13.92
CA LEU A 199 -7.98 -14.97 -13.65
C LEU A 199 -7.85 -14.55 -12.17
N GLY A 200 -7.53 -15.50 -11.29
CA GLY A 200 -7.27 -15.25 -9.87
C GLY A 200 -8.51 -15.21 -8.99
#